data_76b42fceb6ef85aaf37d7e882624fc23
#
_entry.id   76b42fceb6ef85aaf37d7e882624fc23
#
_cell.length_a   1.000
_cell.length_b   1.000
_cell.length_c   1.000
_cell.angle_alpha   90.00
_cell.angle_beta   90.00
_cell.angle_gamma   90.00
#
_symmetry.space_group_name_H-M   'P 1'
#
loop_
_entity.id
_entity.type
_entity.pdbx_description
1 polymer ?
#
loop_
_entity_poly.entity_id
_entity_poly.type
_entity_poly.pdbx_seq_one_letter_code
_entity_poly.pdbx_strand_id
1 'polypeptide(L)'
;VLAAIAVALVRMAFFGTTAEEASEVPTGSVVESQVPASIATVVNDVTVKGSIQPDPDVPVKATLQGKVSKLVAGQGATLADGDPILVIRQETPVDPVVAADGTVTQPKPKVVTETVRASASGSLAELGVLVGQEVAVGDAVGRISPPTFRATAPLTAEEQYRLVTQPTSAEVAITSGPAPFDCGDLRIGQQAPADGAGATGAGGDTGSTGAAESASTGATVSCAVPAGARVFPGLAAEITIPAGEAPDVLTLPTTAVEGLADTGNVWLASDGGEPEERAVGLGISDGKVVQITSGLAEGDMVLEFVPGAPAPEDDAMMMQGGYGG
;
A
#
# COMPACT_ATOMS: atom_id res chain seq x y z
N VAL A 1 81.12 26.60 -44.68
CA VAL A 1 80.51 26.65 -43.34
C VAL A 1 79.04 26.87 -43.48
N LEU A 2 78.50 27.83 -44.23
CA LEU A 2 77.06 28.11 -44.37
C LEU A 2 76.25 26.95 -44.99
N ALA A 3 76.79 26.20 -45.94
CA ALA A 3 76.15 25.08 -46.57
C ALA A 3 75.98 23.87 -45.58
N ALA A 4 76.94 23.67 -44.71
CA ALA A 4 76.86 22.62 -43.69
C ALA A 4 75.76 22.90 -42.61
N ILE A 5 75.60 24.18 -42.28
CA ILE A 5 74.54 24.60 -41.33
C ILE A 5 73.17 24.47 -41.98
N ALA A 6 73.04 24.83 -43.29
CA ALA A 6 71.77 24.65 -43.99
C ALA A 6 71.36 23.17 -44.11
N VAL A 7 72.30 22.25 -44.36
CA VAL A 7 71.99 20.79 -44.35
C VAL A 7 71.61 20.25 -42.97
N ALA A 8 72.29 20.79 -41.92
CA ALA A 8 71.95 20.40 -40.56
C ALA A 8 70.55 20.87 -40.15
N LEU A 9 70.17 22.09 -40.54
CA LEU A 9 68.82 22.61 -40.25
C LEU A 9 67.73 21.94 -41.07
N VAL A 10 67.99 21.57 -42.32
CA VAL A 10 67.06 20.77 -43.12
C VAL A 10 66.90 19.37 -42.57
N ARG A 11 67.94 18.75 -42.07
CA ARG A 11 67.87 17.45 -41.41
C ARG A 11 67.07 17.55 -40.12
N MET A 12 67.25 18.60 -39.36
CA MET A 12 66.52 18.79 -38.10
C MET A 12 64.98 19.09 -38.32
N ALA A 13 64.71 19.79 -39.43
CA ALA A 13 63.31 20.15 -39.78
C ALA A 13 62.54 19.01 -40.46
N PHE A 14 63.22 18.15 -41.26
CA PHE A 14 62.52 17.08 -42.00
C PHE A 14 62.71 15.65 -41.45
N PHE A 15 63.75 15.42 -40.64
CA PHE A 15 63.98 14.19 -39.96
C PHE A 15 64.04 14.48 -38.46
N GLY A 16 62.97 15.14 -37.94
CA GLY A 16 62.75 15.32 -36.51
C GLY A 16 62.79 13.94 -35.85
N THR A 17 63.51 13.83 -34.77
CA THR A 17 63.69 12.65 -33.97
C THR A 17 62.34 12.01 -33.68
N THR A 18 62.13 10.85 -34.32
CA THR A 18 61.13 9.92 -33.88
C THR A 18 61.56 9.30 -32.59
N ALA A 19 61.14 9.88 -31.50
CA ALA A 19 60.99 9.25 -30.23
C ALA A 19 59.97 10.13 -29.47
N GLU A 20 58.78 10.17 -29.95
CA GLU A 20 57.68 10.40 -29.08
C GLU A 20 57.48 9.06 -28.39
N GLU A 21 58.13 8.96 -27.24
CA GLU A 21 57.61 8.06 -26.21
C GLU A 21 56.14 8.43 -26.08
N ALA A 22 55.26 7.55 -26.62
CA ALA A 22 53.87 7.59 -26.27
C ALA A 22 53.86 7.61 -24.74
N SER A 23 53.47 8.74 -24.15
CA SER A 23 53.14 8.79 -22.76
C SER A 23 52.16 7.65 -22.57
N GLU A 24 52.61 6.58 -21.94
CA GLU A 24 51.70 5.62 -21.39
C GLU A 24 50.75 6.41 -20.49
N VAL A 25 49.60 6.74 -21.03
CA VAL A 25 48.48 7.15 -20.22
C VAL A 25 48.36 6.03 -19.19
N PRO A 26 48.58 6.30 -17.90
CA PRO A 26 48.38 5.22 -16.91
C PRO A 26 46.96 4.76 -17.06
N THR A 27 46.76 3.66 -17.78
CA THR A 27 45.54 2.88 -17.68
C THR A 27 45.60 2.33 -16.27
N GLY A 28 45.07 3.12 -15.34
CA GLY A 28 44.80 2.59 -14.00
C GLY A 28 43.98 1.36 -14.21
N SER A 29 44.49 0.19 -13.85
CA SER A 29 43.67 -0.99 -13.69
C SER A 29 42.65 -0.62 -12.62
N VAL A 30 41.41 -0.40 -13.01
CA VAL A 30 40.31 -0.29 -12.06
C VAL A 30 40.27 -1.65 -11.38
N VAL A 31 40.69 -1.71 -10.13
CA VAL A 31 40.52 -2.92 -9.33
C VAL A 31 39.00 -3.05 -9.19
N GLU A 32 38.43 -4.04 -9.87
CA GLU A 32 37.00 -4.33 -9.78
C GLU A 32 36.69 -4.68 -8.32
N SER A 33 35.75 -3.97 -7.73
CA SER A 33 35.32 -4.21 -6.36
C SER A 33 34.68 -5.60 -6.28
N GLN A 34 35.07 -6.36 -5.27
CA GLN A 34 34.64 -7.74 -5.05
C GLN A 34 33.96 -7.85 -3.68
N VAL A 35 32.91 -8.66 -3.64
CA VAL A 35 32.18 -8.97 -2.41
C VAL A 35 32.07 -10.47 -2.21
N PRO A 36 32.25 -10.97 -0.98
CA PRO A 36 32.06 -12.38 -0.69
C PRO A 36 30.58 -12.71 -0.56
N ALA A 37 30.18 -13.86 -1.07
CA ALA A 37 28.88 -14.45 -0.76
C ALA A 37 28.85 -14.82 0.74
N SER A 38 27.93 -14.24 1.48
CA SER A 38 27.85 -14.38 2.95
C SER A 38 26.48 -14.85 3.41
N ILE A 39 26.45 -15.53 4.56
CA ILE A 39 25.18 -15.93 5.18
C ILE A 39 24.60 -14.75 5.94
N ALA A 40 23.35 -14.39 5.64
CA ALA A 40 22.60 -13.36 6.34
C ALA A 40 21.09 -13.67 6.33
N THR A 41 20.35 -13.00 7.19
CA THR A 41 18.88 -13.03 7.15
C THR A 41 18.40 -11.95 6.19
N VAL A 42 17.57 -12.35 5.22
CA VAL A 42 16.89 -11.43 4.31
C VAL A 42 15.46 -11.24 4.79
N VAL A 43 15.08 -10.00 5.07
CA VAL A 43 13.72 -9.63 5.49
C VAL A 43 13.11 -8.80 4.37
N ASN A 44 12.12 -9.35 3.69
CA ASN A 44 11.40 -8.62 2.66
C ASN A 44 10.21 -7.90 3.32
N ASP A 45 10.40 -6.64 3.66
CA ASP A 45 9.33 -5.78 4.16
C ASP A 45 8.87 -4.81 3.07
N VAL A 46 7.55 -4.62 3.00
CA VAL A 46 6.95 -3.61 2.14
C VAL A 46 6.46 -2.47 3.02
N THR A 47 7.10 -1.32 2.89
CA THR A 47 6.77 -0.11 3.65
C THR A 47 5.99 0.85 2.77
N VAL A 48 4.77 1.19 3.19
CA VAL A 48 3.85 2.08 2.46
C VAL A 48 3.41 3.25 3.32
N LYS A 49 3.21 4.41 2.69
CA LYS A 49 2.73 5.62 3.36
C LYS A 49 1.21 5.68 3.26
N GLY A 50 0.57 5.88 4.40
CA GLY A 50 -0.87 5.93 4.53
C GLY A 50 -1.35 6.92 5.57
N SER A 51 -2.57 6.71 6.03
CA SER A 51 -3.21 7.54 7.05
C SER A 51 -4.12 6.73 7.96
N ILE A 52 -4.33 7.26 9.16
CA ILE A 52 -5.31 6.73 10.09
C ILE A 52 -6.70 7.26 9.73
N GLN A 53 -7.65 6.36 9.54
CA GLN A 53 -9.03 6.68 9.21
C GLN A 53 -9.98 6.07 10.24
N PRO A 54 -11.14 6.69 10.52
CA PRO A 54 -12.17 6.04 11.31
C PRO A 54 -12.72 4.84 10.55
N ASP A 55 -13.18 3.85 11.30
CA ASP A 55 -13.91 2.74 10.69
C ASP A 55 -15.20 3.23 10.02
N PRO A 56 -15.62 2.58 8.94
CA PRO A 56 -16.84 2.96 8.23
C PRO A 56 -18.07 2.82 9.14
N ASP A 57 -19.02 3.73 8.95
CA ASP A 57 -20.29 3.70 9.67
C ASP A 57 -21.06 2.40 9.39
N VAL A 58 -21.63 1.83 10.45
CA VAL A 58 -22.45 0.63 10.38
C VAL A 58 -23.91 1.02 10.17
N PRO A 59 -24.56 0.62 9.07
CA PRO A 59 -25.96 0.94 8.84
C PRO A 59 -26.87 0.17 9.78
N VAL A 60 -27.79 0.87 10.41
CA VAL A 60 -28.91 0.29 11.20
C VAL A 60 -30.08 0.10 10.27
N LYS A 61 -30.56 -1.15 10.14
CA LYS A 61 -31.65 -1.51 9.22
C LYS A 61 -32.93 -1.82 9.97
N ALA A 62 -34.09 -1.44 9.40
CA ALA A 62 -35.39 -1.82 9.91
C ALA A 62 -35.61 -3.33 9.80
N THR A 63 -36.03 -3.96 10.87
CA THR A 63 -36.32 -5.41 10.98
C THR A 63 -37.78 -5.76 10.73
N LEU A 64 -38.69 -4.76 10.82
CA LEU A 64 -40.12 -4.92 10.64
C LEU A 64 -40.62 -3.82 9.69
N GLN A 65 -41.57 -4.15 8.81
CA GLN A 65 -42.31 -3.18 8.02
C GLN A 65 -43.40 -2.54 8.89
N GLY A 66 -43.51 -1.20 8.88
CA GLY A 66 -44.52 -0.50 9.65
C GLY A 66 -44.19 0.96 9.88
N LYS A 67 -44.88 1.57 10.86
CA LYS A 67 -44.63 2.97 11.25
C LYS A 67 -43.71 3.07 12.45
N VAL A 68 -42.77 3.98 12.41
CA VAL A 68 -41.92 4.31 13.56
C VAL A 68 -42.83 4.90 14.67
N SER A 69 -42.98 4.16 15.75
CA SER A 69 -43.87 4.57 16.83
C SER A 69 -43.15 5.44 17.87
N LYS A 70 -41.86 5.18 18.09
CA LYS A 70 -41.05 5.89 19.08
C LYS A 70 -39.56 5.84 18.70
N LEU A 71 -38.86 6.96 18.91
CA LEU A 71 -37.39 7.02 18.93
C LEU A 71 -36.94 6.86 20.39
N VAL A 72 -36.03 5.92 20.64
CA VAL A 72 -35.48 5.66 21.98
C VAL A 72 -34.14 6.38 22.13
N ALA A 73 -33.30 6.32 21.11
CA ALA A 73 -32.03 7.03 21.04
C ALA A 73 -32.12 8.19 20.06
N GLY A 74 -31.45 9.28 20.38
CA GLY A 74 -31.30 10.45 19.49
C GLY A 74 -29.94 10.46 18.78
N GLN A 75 -29.84 11.25 17.74
CA GLN A 75 -28.57 11.49 17.05
C GLN A 75 -27.50 11.98 18.04
N GLY A 76 -26.28 11.46 17.96
CA GLY A 76 -25.17 11.74 18.88
C GLY A 76 -25.17 10.88 20.15
N ALA A 77 -26.18 10.05 20.37
CA ALA A 77 -26.22 9.15 21.53
C ALA A 77 -25.12 8.07 21.41
N THR A 78 -24.45 7.80 22.52
CA THR A 78 -23.51 6.67 22.61
C THR A 78 -24.32 5.38 22.87
N LEU A 79 -24.10 4.37 22.07
CA LEU A 79 -24.81 3.09 22.09
C LEU A 79 -23.78 1.95 22.31
N ALA A 80 -24.20 0.99 23.11
CA ALA A 80 -23.57 -0.32 23.15
C ALA A 80 -24.25 -1.26 22.13
N ASP A 81 -23.58 -2.33 21.78
CA ASP A 81 -24.20 -3.38 20.97
C ASP A 81 -25.46 -3.93 21.64
N GLY A 82 -26.56 -4.02 20.88
CA GLY A 82 -27.88 -4.43 21.40
C GLY A 82 -28.74 -3.34 22.02
N ASP A 83 -28.26 -2.10 22.17
CA ASP A 83 -29.04 -1.00 22.72
C ASP A 83 -30.24 -0.64 21.82
N PRO A 84 -31.40 -0.28 22.39
CA PRO A 84 -32.60 0.07 21.64
C PRO A 84 -32.45 1.44 20.98
N ILE A 85 -32.75 1.55 19.70
CA ILE A 85 -32.67 2.79 18.91
C ILE A 85 -34.07 3.34 18.65
N LEU A 86 -34.97 2.52 18.10
CA LEU A 86 -36.32 2.92 17.77
C LEU A 86 -37.30 1.73 17.85
N VAL A 87 -38.59 2.03 17.87
CA VAL A 87 -39.65 1.03 17.90
C VAL A 87 -40.53 1.18 16.67
N ILE A 88 -40.71 0.08 15.94
CA ILE A 88 -41.57 0.00 14.75
C ILE A 88 -42.85 -0.71 15.15
N ARG A 89 -43.98 -0.22 14.69
CA ARG A 89 -45.30 -0.78 14.88
C ARG A 89 -45.93 -1.10 13.54
N GLN A 90 -46.26 -2.37 13.36
CA GLN A 90 -47.03 -2.86 12.21
C GLN A 90 -48.46 -3.09 12.63
N GLU A 91 -49.41 -2.56 11.85
CA GLU A 91 -50.84 -2.79 12.04
C GLU A 91 -51.38 -3.57 10.83
N THR A 92 -51.84 -4.78 11.05
CA THR A 92 -52.44 -5.60 10.00
C THR A 92 -53.95 -5.55 10.20
N PRO A 93 -54.72 -5.01 9.22
CA PRO A 93 -56.18 -5.06 9.26
C PRO A 93 -56.64 -6.50 9.35
N VAL A 94 -57.71 -6.71 10.10
CA VAL A 94 -58.38 -8.02 10.19
C VAL A 94 -59.71 -7.87 9.44
N ASP A 95 -60.04 -8.89 8.67
CA ASP A 95 -61.29 -8.86 7.88
C ASP A 95 -62.52 -8.74 8.78
N PRO A 96 -63.51 -7.97 8.37
CA PRO A 96 -64.77 -7.84 9.09
C PRO A 96 -65.45 -9.21 9.27
N VAL A 97 -65.93 -9.49 10.48
CA VAL A 97 -66.72 -10.67 10.74
C VAL A 97 -68.19 -10.34 10.57
N VAL A 98 -68.85 -11.05 9.63
CA VAL A 98 -70.28 -10.94 9.42
C VAL A 98 -70.94 -12.02 10.25
N ALA A 99 -71.74 -11.63 11.26
CA ALA A 99 -72.56 -12.56 12.06
C ALA A 99 -73.77 -13.07 11.29
N ALA A 100 -74.38 -14.17 11.70
CA ALA A 100 -75.54 -14.78 11.04
C ALA A 100 -76.77 -13.89 10.99
N ASP A 101 -76.83 -12.85 11.81
CA ASP A 101 -77.87 -11.80 11.83
C ASP A 101 -77.62 -10.63 10.90
N GLY A 102 -76.54 -10.69 10.08
CA GLY A 102 -76.17 -9.62 9.16
C GLY A 102 -75.36 -8.49 9.81
N THR A 103 -75.05 -8.53 11.08
CA THR A 103 -74.22 -7.53 11.77
C THR A 103 -72.78 -7.67 11.35
N VAL A 104 -72.16 -6.56 10.83
CA VAL A 104 -70.74 -6.51 10.48
C VAL A 104 -69.95 -5.94 11.63
N THR A 105 -69.10 -6.76 12.23
CA THR A 105 -68.21 -6.34 13.30
C THR A 105 -66.81 -6.20 12.75
N GLN A 106 -66.22 -5.00 12.91
CA GLN A 106 -64.78 -4.73 12.55
C GLN A 106 -63.91 -5.11 13.74
N PRO A 107 -63.12 -6.20 13.66
CA PRO A 107 -62.15 -6.53 14.73
C PRO A 107 -61.07 -5.46 14.80
N LYS A 108 -60.43 -5.35 15.96
CA LYS A 108 -59.26 -4.50 16.13
C LYS A 108 -58.11 -5.04 15.24
N PRO A 109 -57.34 -4.15 14.59
CA PRO A 109 -56.20 -4.60 13.82
C PRO A 109 -55.18 -5.37 14.68
N LYS A 110 -54.54 -6.36 14.10
CA LYS A 110 -53.43 -7.05 14.75
C LYS A 110 -52.23 -6.15 14.78
N VAL A 111 -51.71 -5.85 15.96
CA VAL A 111 -50.56 -4.98 16.16
C VAL A 111 -49.34 -5.83 16.54
N VAL A 112 -48.26 -5.69 15.79
CA VAL A 112 -46.95 -6.23 16.09
C VAL A 112 -45.99 -5.04 16.33
N THR A 113 -45.19 -5.14 17.38
CA THR A 113 -44.24 -4.09 17.73
C THR A 113 -42.86 -4.73 17.84
N GLU A 114 -41.86 -4.12 17.23
CA GLU A 114 -40.49 -4.59 17.28
C GLU A 114 -39.53 -3.42 17.55
N THR A 115 -38.50 -3.71 18.34
CA THR A 115 -37.49 -2.74 18.69
C THR A 115 -36.23 -2.97 17.84
N VAL A 116 -35.89 -1.99 17.02
CA VAL A 116 -34.63 -1.98 16.29
C VAL A 116 -33.49 -1.64 17.25
N ARG A 117 -32.46 -2.49 17.25
CA ARG A 117 -31.33 -2.39 18.18
C ARG A 117 -30.06 -2.05 17.42
N ALA A 118 -29.09 -1.49 18.16
CA ALA A 118 -27.74 -1.25 17.65
C ALA A 118 -27.07 -2.58 17.29
N SER A 119 -26.44 -2.63 16.13
CA SER A 119 -25.68 -3.78 15.63
C SER A 119 -24.16 -3.63 15.89
N ALA A 120 -23.74 -2.55 16.52
CA ALA A 120 -22.37 -2.27 16.94
C ALA A 120 -22.35 -1.22 18.05
N SER A 121 -21.27 -1.20 18.83
CA SER A 121 -20.99 -0.13 19.77
C SER A 121 -20.48 1.10 19.06
N GLY A 122 -20.93 2.30 19.44
CA GLY A 122 -20.47 3.56 18.84
C GLY A 122 -21.39 4.73 19.14
N SER A 123 -21.26 5.79 18.38
CA SER A 123 -22.16 6.93 18.42
C SER A 123 -23.16 6.87 17.27
N LEU A 124 -24.43 7.18 17.52
CA LEU A 124 -25.46 7.28 16.47
C LEU A 124 -25.17 8.53 15.63
N ALA A 125 -24.45 8.35 14.53
CA ALA A 125 -24.00 9.44 13.67
C ALA A 125 -25.19 10.10 12.94
N GLU A 126 -26.12 9.29 12.47
CA GLU A 126 -27.29 9.73 11.72
C GLU A 126 -28.52 8.91 12.10
N LEU A 127 -29.65 9.58 12.20
CA LEU A 127 -30.97 8.96 12.34
C LEU A 127 -31.87 9.53 11.23
N GLY A 128 -32.08 8.73 10.17
CA GLY A 128 -32.75 9.15 8.93
C GLY A 128 -34.26 9.02 8.95
N VAL A 129 -34.88 8.74 10.11
CA VAL A 129 -36.31 8.50 10.22
C VAL A 129 -37.00 9.33 11.31
N LEU A 130 -38.26 9.63 11.10
CA LEU A 130 -39.09 10.40 12.02
C LEU A 130 -40.18 9.53 12.63
N VAL A 131 -40.69 9.93 13.80
CA VAL A 131 -41.86 9.29 14.40
C VAL A 131 -43.07 9.44 13.48
N GLY A 132 -43.76 8.33 13.22
CA GLY A 132 -44.90 8.26 12.30
C GLY A 132 -44.53 7.92 10.85
N GLN A 133 -43.25 7.93 10.50
CA GLN A 133 -42.75 7.55 9.18
C GLN A 133 -42.94 6.03 8.96
N GLU A 134 -43.33 5.67 7.75
CA GLU A 134 -43.43 4.27 7.31
C GLU A 134 -42.07 3.79 6.78
N VAL A 135 -41.66 2.59 7.20
CA VAL A 135 -40.40 1.95 6.81
C VAL A 135 -40.67 0.51 6.36
N ALA A 136 -39.88 0.04 5.40
CA ALA A 136 -39.87 -1.33 4.94
C ALA A 136 -38.74 -2.14 5.61
N VAL A 137 -38.85 -3.46 5.61
CA VAL A 137 -37.77 -4.34 6.10
C VAL A 137 -36.51 -4.12 5.24
N GLY A 138 -35.39 -3.87 5.90
CA GLY A 138 -34.12 -3.64 5.24
C GLY A 138 -33.77 -2.16 4.98
N ASP A 139 -34.73 -1.24 5.15
CA ASP A 139 -34.46 0.19 5.02
C ASP A 139 -33.43 0.64 6.06
N ALA A 140 -32.50 1.48 5.62
CA ALA A 140 -31.54 2.10 6.51
C ALA A 140 -32.20 3.20 7.33
N VAL A 141 -32.35 2.98 8.62
CA VAL A 141 -33.00 3.92 9.55
C VAL A 141 -32.01 4.81 10.30
N GLY A 142 -30.73 4.45 10.28
CA GLY A 142 -29.66 5.24 10.89
C GLY A 142 -28.29 4.66 10.59
N ARG A 143 -27.25 5.33 11.12
CA ARG A 143 -25.85 4.90 11.01
C ARG A 143 -25.16 5.05 12.36
N ILE A 144 -24.37 4.04 12.73
CA ILE A 144 -23.55 4.05 13.94
C ILE A 144 -22.10 4.20 13.53
N SER A 145 -21.42 5.19 14.08
CA SER A 145 -19.98 5.40 13.89
C SER A 145 -19.23 4.71 15.03
N PRO A 146 -18.49 3.65 14.75
CA PRO A 146 -17.69 2.97 15.77
C PRO A 146 -16.54 3.86 16.28
N PRO A 147 -16.12 3.76 17.55
CA PRO A 147 -14.98 4.50 18.08
C PRO A 147 -13.66 3.81 17.77
N THR A 148 -13.57 3.14 16.63
CA THR A 148 -12.41 2.37 16.17
C THR A 148 -11.82 3.01 14.92
N PHE A 149 -10.52 2.74 14.71
CA PHE A 149 -9.75 3.29 13.61
C PHE A 149 -9.07 2.17 12.84
N ARG A 150 -8.73 2.48 11.60
CA ARG A 150 -7.88 1.66 10.76
C ARG A 150 -6.77 2.48 10.14
N ALA A 151 -5.61 1.86 9.95
CA ALA A 151 -4.57 2.40 9.11
C ALA A 151 -4.83 1.96 7.67
N THR A 152 -4.79 2.90 6.72
CA THR A 152 -5.03 2.62 5.30
C THR A 152 -3.92 3.23 4.45
N ALA A 153 -3.44 2.49 3.46
CA ALA A 153 -2.46 2.97 2.49
C ALA A 153 -2.73 2.41 1.11
N PRO A 154 -2.47 3.17 0.03
CA PRO A 154 -2.48 2.65 -1.32
C PRO A 154 -1.28 1.72 -1.53
N LEU A 155 -1.46 0.64 -2.30
CA LEU A 155 -0.41 -0.27 -2.74
C LEU A 155 -0.22 -0.13 -4.24
N THR A 156 1.02 0.09 -4.66
CA THR A 156 1.39 0.02 -6.07
C THR A 156 1.40 -1.43 -6.58
N ALA A 157 1.34 -1.62 -7.88
CA ALA A 157 1.41 -2.97 -8.46
C ALA A 157 2.73 -3.68 -8.11
N GLU A 158 3.83 -2.94 -8.06
CA GLU A 158 5.14 -3.47 -7.69
C GLU A 158 5.17 -3.98 -6.25
N GLU A 159 4.66 -3.19 -5.30
CA GLU A 159 4.55 -3.59 -3.89
C GLU A 159 3.64 -4.81 -3.70
N GLN A 160 2.56 -4.92 -4.49
CA GLN A 160 1.68 -6.09 -4.47
C GLN A 160 2.41 -7.37 -4.91
N TYR A 161 3.26 -7.29 -5.96
CA TYR A 161 4.04 -8.44 -6.42
C TYR A 161 5.11 -8.87 -5.42
N ARG A 162 5.60 -7.97 -4.58
CA ARG A 162 6.55 -8.29 -3.51
C ARG A 162 5.90 -9.04 -2.35
N LEU A 163 4.58 -8.94 -2.18
CA LEU A 163 3.82 -9.66 -1.15
C LEU A 163 3.58 -11.11 -1.58
N VAL A 164 4.60 -11.94 -1.42
CA VAL A 164 4.55 -13.39 -1.79
C VAL A 164 3.55 -14.15 -0.93
N THR A 165 3.39 -13.74 0.33
CA THR A 165 2.43 -14.30 1.29
C THR A 165 1.38 -13.25 1.64
N GLN A 166 0.20 -13.70 2.10
CA GLN A 166 -0.80 -12.78 2.63
C GLN A 166 -0.57 -12.61 4.14
N PRO A 167 0.10 -11.55 4.58
CA PRO A 167 0.32 -11.28 5.99
C PRO A 167 -1.00 -10.94 6.68
N THR A 168 -1.12 -11.30 7.95
CA THR A 168 -2.31 -11.03 8.77
C THR A 168 -2.17 -9.81 9.68
N SER A 169 -0.95 -9.31 9.80
CA SER A 169 -0.60 -8.14 10.62
C SER A 169 0.45 -7.29 9.93
N ALA A 170 0.55 -6.04 10.36
CA ALA A 170 1.60 -5.10 9.93
C ALA A 170 1.98 -4.21 11.11
N GLU A 171 3.17 -3.64 11.06
CA GLU A 171 3.60 -2.62 12.01
C GLU A 171 3.21 -1.23 11.50
N VAL A 172 2.66 -0.41 12.38
CA VAL A 172 2.27 0.97 12.06
C VAL A 172 3.06 1.95 12.89
N ALA A 173 3.81 2.81 12.22
CA ALA A 173 4.53 3.93 12.81
C ALA A 173 3.84 5.25 12.44
N ILE A 174 3.52 6.08 13.43
CA ILE A 174 2.90 7.38 13.23
C ILE A 174 3.96 8.46 13.38
N THR A 175 4.12 9.29 12.36
CA THR A 175 5.08 10.41 12.40
C THR A 175 4.76 11.35 13.56
N SER A 176 5.70 11.49 14.50
CA SER A 176 5.54 12.28 15.73
C SER A 176 4.41 11.81 16.66
N GLY A 177 4.01 10.55 16.53
CA GLY A 177 2.96 9.89 17.31
C GLY A 177 3.50 9.02 18.45
N PRO A 178 2.67 8.08 18.94
CA PRO A 178 3.08 7.07 19.90
C PRO A 178 4.15 6.13 19.31
N ALA A 179 4.71 5.26 20.16
CA ALA A 179 5.60 4.19 19.70
C ALA A 179 4.90 3.34 18.62
N PRO A 180 5.65 2.76 17.67
CA PRO A 180 5.10 1.84 16.68
C PRO A 180 4.29 0.72 17.35
N PHE A 181 3.24 0.29 16.70
CA PHE A 181 2.35 -0.76 17.20
C PHE A 181 1.93 -1.71 16.08
N ASP A 182 1.66 -2.96 16.47
CA ASP A 182 1.12 -3.95 15.53
C ASP A 182 -0.38 -3.72 15.29
N CYS A 183 -0.78 -3.68 14.05
CA CYS A 183 -2.17 -3.70 13.64
C CYS A 183 -2.56 -5.09 13.14
N GLY A 184 -3.77 -5.52 13.49
CA GLY A 184 -4.34 -6.80 13.09
C GLY A 184 -5.32 -6.69 11.94
N ASP A 185 -5.90 -7.84 11.55
CA ASP A 185 -6.90 -7.90 10.47
C ASP A 185 -6.43 -7.21 9.18
N LEU A 186 -5.16 -7.44 8.80
CA LEU A 186 -4.61 -6.88 7.59
C LEU A 186 -5.38 -7.39 6.38
N ARG A 187 -5.92 -6.49 5.59
CA ARG A 187 -6.66 -6.76 4.36
C ARG A 187 -6.06 -5.99 3.20
N ILE A 188 -5.82 -6.71 2.12
CA ILE A 188 -5.39 -6.14 0.86
C ILE A 188 -6.54 -6.33 -0.11
N GLY A 189 -7.06 -5.24 -0.66
CA GLY A 189 -8.21 -5.30 -1.56
C GLY A 189 -8.35 -4.01 -2.34
N GLN A 190 -9.24 -4.02 -3.32
CA GLN A 190 -9.64 -2.79 -3.97
C GLN A 190 -10.48 -1.98 -2.99
N GLN A 191 -10.22 -0.69 -2.90
CA GLN A 191 -11.09 0.21 -2.15
C GLN A 191 -12.47 0.17 -2.79
N ALA A 192 -13.46 -0.38 -2.06
CA ALA A 192 -14.83 -0.25 -2.48
C ALA A 192 -15.12 1.25 -2.62
N PRO A 193 -15.75 1.71 -3.71
CA PRO A 193 -16.20 3.08 -3.79
C PRO A 193 -17.05 3.35 -2.55
N ALA A 194 -16.75 4.43 -1.84
CA ALA A 194 -17.57 4.87 -0.73
C ALA A 194 -19.00 4.99 -1.27
N ASP A 195 -19.93 4.16 -0.76
CA ASP A 195 -21.35 4.25 -1.08
C ASP A 195 -21.87 5.60 -0.56
N GLY A 196 -21.57 6.64 -1.33
CA GLY A 196 -22.05 7.98 -1.16
C GLY A 196 -23.11 8.26 -2.18
N ALA A 197 -24.34 8.36 -1.71
CA ALA A 197 -25.50 8.91 -2.39
C ALA A 197 -26.04 8.12 -3.58
N GLY A 198 -27.22 7.53 -3.37
CA GLY A 198 -28.08 7.01 -4.39
C GLY A 198 -28.20 7.92 -5.62
N ALA A 199 -27.73 7.43 -6.72
CA ALA A 199 -28.03 8.00 -8.03
C ALA A 199 -29.45 7.58 -8.43
N THR A 200 -30.44 8.32 -7.95
CA THR A 200 -31.75 8.43 -8.63
C THR A 200 -31.71 9.71 -9.45
N GLY A 201 -31.67 9.60 -10.74
CA GLY A 201 -31.85 10.78 -11.57
C GLY A 201 -31.41 10.60 -13.00
N ALA A 202 -32.36 10.31 -13.84
CA ALA A 202 -32.26 10.32 -15.29
C ALA A 202 -31.85 11.70 -15.83
N GLY A 203 -31.01 11.70 -16.88
CA GLY A 203 -31.05 12.63 -17.98
C GLY A 203 -30.45 14.02 -17.76
N GLY A 204 -29.41 14.35 -18.49
CA GLY A 204 -28.94 15.71 -18.69
C GLY A 204 -27.49 15.74 -19.19
N ASP A 205 -27.35 15.66 -20.49
CA ASP A 205 -26.15 15.98 -21.26
C ASP A 205 -25.76 17.46 -21.04
N THR A 206 -24.61 17.72 -20.42
CA THR A 206 -23.86 18.95 -20.66
C THR A 206 -22.40 18.73 -20.23
N GLY A 207 -21.52 18.83 -21.24
CA GLY A 207 -20.09 18.71 -21.10
C GLY A 207 -19.48 19.68 -20.06
N SER A 208 -18.77 19.11 -19.13
CA SER A 208 -17.76 19.82 -18.33
C SER A 208 -16.52 18.95 -18.29
N THR A 209 -15.52 19.37 -19.05
CA THR A 209 -14.15 18.88 -18.96
C THR A 209 -13.55 19.31 -17.63
N GLY A 210 -13.94 18.65 -16.56
CA GLY A 210 -13.23 18.67 -15.30
C GLY A 210 -12.28 17.47 -15.29
N ALA A 211 -10.98 17.68 -15.12
CA ALA A 211 -10.02 16.65 -14.92
C ALA A 211 -10.49 15.77 -13.73
N ALA A 212 -11.07 14.62 -14.03
CA ALA A 212 -11.23 13.56 -13.07
C ALA A 212 -9.79 13.14 -12.72
N GLU A 213 -9.33 13.50 -11.52
CA GLU A 213 -8.22 12.82 -10.90
C GLU A 213 -8.57 11.33 -10.97
N SER A 214 -7.78 10.63 -11.77
CA SER A 214 -7.88 9.18 -11.93
C SER A 214 -7.84 8.60 -10.53
N ALA A 215 -8.98 8.14 -10.02
CA ALA A 215 -9.02 7.26 -8.87
C ALA A 215 -8.07 6.11 -9.23
N SER A 216 -6.91 6.08 -8.59
CA SER A 216 -5.92 5.04 -8.81
C SER A 216 -6.61 3.71 -8.53
N THR A 217 -6.78 2.89 -9.56
CA THR A 217 -7.30 1.52 -9.47
C THR A 217 -6.29 0.60 -8.78
N GLY A 218 -5.52 1.13 -7.83
CA GLY A 218 -4.57 0.41 -7.00
C GLY A 218 -5.27 -0.36 -5.89
N ALA A 219 -4.66 -1.44 -5.45
CA ALA A 219 -5.09 -2.07 -4.22
C ALA A 219 -4.82 -1.15 -3.03
N THR A 220 -5.62 -1.29 -2.00
CA THR A 220 -5.46 -0.57 -0.74
C THR A 220 -5.20 -1.60 0.36
N VAL A 221 -4.21 -1.36 1.17
CA VAL A 221 -4.02 -2.10 2.42
C VAL A 221 -4.77 -1.40 3.54
N SER A 222 -5.41 -2.18 4.39
CA SER A 222 -6.07 -1.68 5.60
C SER A 222 -5.88 -2.65 6.74
N CYS A 223 -5.59 -2.13 7.94
CA CYS A 223 -5.50 -2.93 9.16
C CYS A 223 -6.14 -2.22 10.36
N ALA A 224 -6.67 -2.98 11.30
CA ALA A 224 -7.34 -2.46 12.47
C ALA A 224 -6.31 -1.94 13.50
N VAL A 225 -6.51 -0.72 13.98
CA VAL A 225 -5.71 -0.12 15.04
C VAL A 225 -6.15 -0.70 16.39
N PRO A 226 -5.23 -1.19 17.25
CA PRO A 226 -5.58 -1.72 18.55
C PRO A 226 -6.17 -0.64 19.46
N ALA A 227 -7.14 -1.01 20.29
CA ALA A 227 -7.85 -0.08 21.18
C ALA A 227 -6.94 0.67 22.20
N GLY A 228 -5.72 0.15 22.43
CA GLY A 228 -4.76 0.79 23.33
C GLY A 228 -3.95 1.93 22.69
N ALA A 229 -3.93 2.03 21.36
CA ALA A 229 -3.20 3.06 20.66
C ALA A 229 -4.01 4.36 20.62
N ARG A 230 -3.41 5.45 21.11
CA ARG A 230 -4.03 6.78 21.05
C ARG A 230 -3.77 7.39 19.68
N VAL A 231 -4.74 7.31 18.80
CA VAL A 231 -4.66 7.84 17.44
C VAL A 231 -5.81 8.81 17.17
N PHE A 232 -5.63 9.64 16.15
CA PHE A 232 -6.65 10.58 15.69
C PHE A 232 -6.83 10.41 14.17
N PRO A 233 -8.02 10.65 13.64
CA PRO A 233 -8.24 10.58 12.19
C PRO A 233 -7.38 11.61 11.45
N GLY A 234 -6.87 11.21 10.29
CA GLY A 234 -6.04 12.07 9.43
C GLY A 234 -4.54 12.08 9.77
N LEU A 235 -4.08 11.36 10.80
CA LEU A 235 -2.66 11.22 11.06
C LEU A 235 -1.97 10.45 9.94
N ALA A 236 -0.83 10.97 9.48
CA ALA A 236 0.03 10.24 8.56
C ALA A 236 0.68 9.05 9.27
N ALA A 237 0.64 7.91 8.64
CA ALA A 237 1.17 6.66 9.15
C ALA A 237 2.03 5.96 8.09
N GLU A 238 3.06 5.30 8.54
CA GLU A 238 3.89 4.40 7.77
C GLU A 238 3.53 2.97 8.17
N ILE A 239 3.15 2.15 7.20
CA ILE A 239 2.71 0.77 7.43
C ILE A 239 3.77 -0.15 6.85
N THR A 240 4.43 -0.92 7.70
CA THR A 240 5.42 -1.92 7.33
C THR A 240 4.78 -3.31 7.35
N ILE A 241 4.71 -3.92 6.18
CA ILE A 241 4.05 -5.20 5.95
C ILE A 241 5.13 -6.27 5.75
N PRO A 242 5.23 -7.30 6.60
CA PRO A 242 6.17 -8.37 6.42
C PRO A 242 5.76 -9.22 5.20
N ALA A 243 6.56 -9.20 4.16
CA ALA A 243 6.30 -9.92 2.91
C ALA A 243 7.02 -11.27 2.83
N GLY A 244 7.92 -11.54 3.75
CA GLY A 244 8.64 -12.80 3.89
C GLY A 244 9.99 -12.61 4.56
N GLU A 245 10.47 -13.67 5.21
CA GLU A 245 11.78 -13.72 5.86
C GLU A 245 12.48 -15.01 5.46
N ALA A 246 13.76 -14.92 5.14
CA ALA A 246 14.64 -16.08 4.96
C ALA A 246 15.83 -15.95 5.92
N PRO A 247 15.81 -16.65 7.05
CA PRO A 247 16.92 -16.66 7.99
C PRO A 247 18.06 -17.55 7.47
N ASP A 248 19.29 -17.15 7.79
CA ASP A 248 20.52 -17.93 7.57
C ASP A 248 20.69 -18.42 6.12
N VAL A 249 20.43 -17.54 5.14
CA VAL A 249 20.56 -17.85 3.72
C VAL A 249 21.78 -17.18 3.10
N LEU A 250 22.31 -17.77 2.03
CA LEU A 250 23.39 -17.18 1.26
C LEU A 250 22.89 -15.94 0.54
N THR A 251 23.60 -14.83 0.67
CA THR A 251 23.18 -13.51 0.14
C THR A 251 24.28 -12.83 -0.64
N LEU A 252 23.87 -12.03 -1.61
CA LEU A 252 24.70 -11.09 -2.35
C LEU A 252 24.01 -9.72 -2.43
N PRO A 253 24.76 -8.61 -2.58
CA PRO A 253 24.18 -7.32 -2.97
C PRO A 253 23.44 -7.44 -4.31
N THR A 254 22.31 -6.73 -4.43
CA THR A 254 21.55 -6.73 -5.70
C THR A 254 22.33 -6.16 -6.87
N THR A 255 23.35 -5.32 -6.62
CA THR A 255 24.26 -4.77 -7.63
C THR A 255 25.18 -5.81 -8.27
N ALA A 256 25.44 -6.92 -7.58
CA ALA A 256 26.30 -8.00 -8.02
C ALA A 256 25.59 -9.06 -8.88
N VAL A 257 24.27 -8.94 -9.04
CA VAL A 257 23.43 -9.94 -9.70
C VAL A 257 22.71 -9.31 -10.89
N GLU A 258 22.81 -9.90 -12.05
CA GLU A 258 21.99 -9.58 -13.21
C GLU A 258 20.94 -10.65 -13.40
N GLY A 259 19.67 -10.29 -13.28
CA GLY A 259 18.57 -11.24 -13.46
C GLY A 259 17.24 -10.69 -12.98
N LEU A 260 16.21 -11.47 -13.23
CA LEU A 260 14.84 -11.17 -12.81
C LEU A 260 14.19 -12.43 -12.25
N ALA A 261 13.42 -12.24 -11.19
CA ALA A 261 12.66 -13.28 -10.51
C ALA A 261 13.55 -14.40 -9.94
N ASP A 262 13.41 -15.62 -10.46
CA ASP A 262 13.99 -16.83 -9.84
C ASP A 262 15.41 -17.18 -10.32
N THR A 263 15.92 -16.50 -11.33
CA THR A 263 17.22 -16.81 -11.94
C THR A 263 18.02 -15.56 -12.28
N GLY A 264 19.34 -15.63 -12.11
CA GLY A 264 20.25 -14.55 -12.45
C GLY A 264 21.65 -15.07 -12.76
N ASN A 265 22.52 -14.13 -13.15
CA ASN A 265 23.93 -14.38 -13.42
C ASN A 265 24.77 -13.51 -12.45
N VAL A 266 25.87 -14.06 -12.03
CA VAL A 266 26.91 -13.39 -11.24
C VAL A 266 28.26 -13.61 -11.89
N TRP A 267 29.23 -12.75 -11.61
CA TRP A 267 30.59 -12.83 -12.13
C TRP A 267 31.55 -13.15 -11.00
N LEU A 268 32.08 -14.39 -11.01
CA LEU A 268 33.09 -14.77 -10.05
C LEU A 268 34.39 -14.04 -10.34
N ALA A 269 34.97 -13.53 -9.29
CA ALA A 269 36.30 -12.92 -9.36
C ALA A 269 37.37 -14.01 -9.59
N SER A 270 38.19 -13.83 -10.62
CA SER A 270 39.35 -14.69 -10.90
C SER A 270 40.64 -13.94 -10.58
N ASP A 271 41.58 -14.60 -9.90
CA ASP A 271 42.89 -14.01 -9.61
C ASP A 271 43.66 -13.72 -10.90
N GLY A 272 43.53 -12.51 -11.46
CA GLY A 272 44.26 -12.06 -12.67
C GLY A 272 43.71 -12.58 -14.00
N GLY A 273 42.50 -13.18 -14.03
CA GLY A 273 41.77 -13.59 -15.22
C GLY A 273 40.53 -12.77 -15.51
N GLU A 274 39.88 -13.01 -16.65
CA GLU A 274 38.55 -12.45 -16.91
C GLU A 274 37.53 -13.05 -15.91
N PRO A 275 36.54 -12.27 -15.44
CA PRO A 275 35.50 -12.77 -14.56
C PRO A 275 34.70 -13.92 -15.22
N GLU A 276 34.41 -14.96 -14.45
CA GLU A 276 33.62 -16.11 -14.93
C GLU A 276 32.13 -15.87 -14.66
N GLU A 277 31.33 -15.78 -15.71
CA GLU A 277 29.88 -15.72 -15.58
C GLU A 277 29.29 -17.01 -15.06
N ARG A 278 28.46 -16.96 -14.04
CA ARG A 278 27.82 -18.13 -13.44
C ARG A 278 26.34 -17.88 -13.20
N ALA A 279 25.50 -18.79 -13.69
CA ALA A 279 24.08 -18.79 -13.44
C ALA A 279 23.78 -19.20 -11.99
N VAL A 280 22.89 -18.44 -11.33
CA VAL A 280 22.47 -18.65 -9.95
C VAL A 280 20.96 -18.67 -9.84
N GLY A 281 20.45 -19.44 -8.87
CA GLY A 281 19.06 -19.35 -8.45
C GLY A 281 18.87 -18.22 -7.47
N LEU A 282 17.83 -17.42 -7.68
CA LEU A 282 17.48 -16.29 -6.81
C LEU A 282 16.31 -16.68 -5.90
N GLY A 283 16.21 -16.02 -4.76
CA GLY A 283 15.11 -16.11 -3.81
C GLY A 283 14.57 -14.76 -3.45
N ILE A 284 14.18 -14.57 -2.19
CA ILE A 284 13.65 -13.29 -1.73
C ILE A 284 14.74 -12.20 -1.70
N SER A 285 14.30 -10.96 -1.87
CA SER A 285 15.17 -9.77 -1.84
C SER A 285 14.51 -8.66 -1.00
N ASP A 286 15.34 -7.91 -0.27
CA ASP A 286 14.94 -6.70 0.43
C ASP A 286 15.19 -5.41 -0.38
N GLY A 287 15.66 -5.55 -1.63
CA GLY A 287 16.06 -4.46 -2.52
C GLY A 287 17.52 -4.03 -2.37
N LYS A 288 18.23 -4.48 -1.33
CA LYS A 288 19.67 -4.25 -1.11
C LYS A 288 20.48 -5.53 -1.30
N VAL A 289 19.96 -6.61 -0.74
CA VAL A 289 20.53 -7.96 -0.87
C VAL A 289 19.48 -8.91 -1.44
N VAL A 290 19.96 -9.97 -2.07
CA VAL A 290 19.14 -11.02 -2.63
C VAL A 290 19.63 -12.38 -2.14
N GLN A 291 18.70 -13.26 -1.82
CA GLN A 291 18.98 -14.63 -1.46
C GLN A 291 19.46 -15.41 -2.69
N ILE A 292 20.52 -16.18 -2.53
CA ILE A 292 21.03 -17.16 -3.52
C ILE A 292 20.59 -18.55 -3.08
N THR A 293 19.77 -19.20 -3.91
CA THR A 293 19.24 -20.54 -3.63
C THR A 293 20.11 -21.65 -4.19
N SER A 294 20.90 -21.35 -5.23
CA SER A 294 21.81 -22.31 -5.87
C SER A 294 22.88 -21.61 -6.71
N GLY A 295 23.97 -22.30 -7.00
CA GLY A 295 25.00 -21.85 -7.93
C GLY A 295 26.26 -21.27 -7.27
N LEU A 296 26.21 -20.89 -5.98
CA LEU A 296 27.33 -20.37 -5.22
C LEU A 296 27.49 -21.08 -3.88
N ALA A 297 28.71 -21.00 -3.33
CA ALA A 297 29.04 -21.40 -1.96
C ALA A 297 29.37 -20.20 -1.12
N GLU A 298 29.29 -20.37 0.23
CA GLU A 298 29.73 -19.35 1.18
C GLU A 298 31.20 -19.02 0.97
N GLY A 299 31.52 -17.73 0.90
CA GLY A 299 32.88 -17.25 0.70
C GLY A 299 33.31 -17.10 -0.75
N ASP A 300 32.50 -17.52 -1.74
CA ASP A 300 32.79 -17.26 -3.14
C ASP A 300 32.87 -15.74 -3.36
N MET A 301 33.95 -15.29 -4.02
CA MET A 301 34.17 -13.88 -4.35
C MET A 301 33.51 -13.56 -5.68
N VAL A 302 32.60 -12.61 -5.69
CA VAL A 302 31.92 -12.13 -6.91
C VAL A 302 32.20 -10.63 -7.11
N LEU A 303 32.06 -10.14 -8.34
CA LEU A 303 32.14 -8.72 -8.62
C LEU A 303 30.95 -8.01 -7.98
N GLU A 304 31.19 -6.86 -7.33
CA GLU A 304 30.16 -6.03 -6.67
C GLU A 304 29.20 -5.41 -7.71
N PHE A 305 29.69 -5.21 -8.94
CA PHE A 305 28.91 -4.62 -10.01
C PHE A 305 28.95 -5.50 -11.25
N VAL A 306 27.81 -5.59 -11.93
CA VAL A 306 27.67 -6.32 -13.20
C VAL A 306 28.55 -5.64 -14.26
N PRO A 307 29.46 -6.39 -14.94
CA PRO A 307 30.29 -5.83 -16.01
C PRO A 307 29.44 -5.24 -17.14
N GLY A 308 29.67 -3.97 -17.47
CA GLY A 308 28.95 -3.26 -18.53
C GLY A 308 27.62 -2.63 -18.11
N ALA A 309 27.19 -2.77 -16.87
CA ALA A 309 26.06 -2.02 -16.34
C ALA A 309 26.43 -0.54 -16.18
N PRO A 310 25.53 0.42 -16.48
CA PRO A 310 25.78 1.83 -16.20
C PRO A 310 25.97 2.00 -14.68
N ALA A 311 27.00 2.78 -14.29
CA ALA A 311 27.20 3.09 -12.88
C ALA A 311 25.94 3.74 -12.30
N PRO A 312 25.55 3.44 -11.05
CA PRO A 312 24.45 4.14 -10.40
C PRO A 312 24.75 5.65 -10.43
N GLU A 313 23.84 6.45 -10.95
CA GLU A 313 23.95 7.90 -10.92
C GLU A 313 23.82 8.33 -9.45
N ASP A 314 24.94 8.69 -8.84
CA ASP A 314 24.94 9.35 -7.54
C ASP A 314 24.15 10.66 -7.67
N ASP A 315 23.02 10.78 -7.00
CA ASP A 315 22.19 11.98 -6.85
C ASP A 315 22.91 13.13 -6.10
N ALA A 316 24.24 13.23 -6.24
CA ALA A 316 25.10 14.17 -5.55
C ALA A 316 25.52 15.38 -6.40
N MET A 317 24.70 15.87 -7.34
CA MET A 317 25.03 17.10 -8.07
C MET A 317 23.82 17.98 -8.40
N MET A 318 23.09 18.42 -7.39
CA MET A 318 22.25 19.62 -7.51
C MET A 318 22.58 20.65 -6.42
N MET A 319 23.85 20.96 -6.25
CA MET A 319 24.33 22.18 -5.58
C MET A 319 25.45 22.82 -6.38
N GLN A 320 25.11 23.41 -7.49
CA GLN A 320 25.98 24.41 -8.16
C GLN A 320 25.05 25.47 -8.74
N GLY A 321 24.85 26.56 -8.00
CA GLY A 321 25.63 27.73 -8.10
C GLY A 321 24.84 28.79 -8.83
N GLY A 322 23.96 29.46 -8.12
CA GLY A 322 23.51 30.78 -8.49
C GLY A 322 24.47 31.83 -7.94
N TYR A 323 25.50 32.17 -8.70
CA TYR A 323 26.22 33.43 -8.56
C TYR A 323 26.24 34.12 -9.92
N GLY A 324 25.70 35.30 -9.98
CA GLY A 324 26.02 36.19 -11.09
C GLY A 324 24.92 37.09 -11.59
N GLY A 325 24.99 38.36 -11.26
CA GLY A 325 24.42 39.46 -12.01
C GLY A 325 23.43 40.34 -11.26
#